data_d61ed32ecc2660432565d216348a55be
#
_entry.id   d61ed32ecc2660432565d216348a55be
#
_cell.length_a   1.000
_cell.length_b   1.000
_cell.length_c   1.000
_cell.angle_alpha   90.00
_cell.angle_beta   90.00
_cell.angle_gamma   90.00
#
_symmetry.space_group_name_H-M   'P 1'
#
loop_
_entity.id
_entity.type
_entity.pdbx_description
1 polymer ?
#
loop_
_entity_poly.entity_id
_entity_poly.type
_entity_poly.pdbx_seq_one_letter_code
_entity_poly.pdbx_strand_id
1 'polypeptide(L)'
;MKQILITVILCATALIALRIAVPKPEARHSVLEAIHARRSIREYKTTPVEREKLLTVAKAGIAAPNAMNRQAWAVRIVDSKEWIDSCTTAFVESVKGTPLGDHLLTDSFRNMFRNAPAVIFVAAEPSAYAGVDCGILGQNIMLSAYELGLGTCCLGSPVGFMNSEKGTKFLADLNLPEGYQLQFAIAIGYADQSPEAKPRDESKIAFVE
;
A
#
# COMPACT_ATOMS: atom_id res chain seq x y z
N MET A 1 11.72 -41.99 -44.11
CA MET A 1 12.79 -41.54 -43.20
C MET A 1 13.10 -40.03 -43.31
N LYS A 2 13.37 -39.45 -44.49
CA LYS A 2 13.67 -38.00 -44.64
C LYS A 2 12.56 -37.09 -44.17
N GLN A 3 11.28 -37.36 -44.42
CA GLN A 3 10.16 -36.53 -43.99
C GLN A 3 9.97 -36.51 -42.44
N ILE A 4 10.19 -37.66 -41.79
CA ILE A 4 10.10 -37.75 -40.33
C ILE A 4 11.21 -36.92 -39.66
N LEU A 5 12.41 -36.95 -40.24
CA LEU A 5 13.54 -36.13 -39.72
C LEU A 5 13.31 -34.64 -39.86
N ILE A 6 12.73 -34.21 -40.99
CA ILE A 6 12.39 -32.77 -41.22
C ILE A 6 11.30 -32.30 -40.23
N THR A 7 10.28 -33.13 -39.96
CA THR A 7 9.22 -32.82 -39.01
C THR A 7 9.76 -32.69 -37.58
N VAL A 8 10.65 -33.58 -37.17
CA VAL A 8 11.28 -33.53 -35.83
C VAL A 8 12.17 -32.30 -35.69
N ILE A 9 12.92 -31.93 -36.73
CA ILE A 9 13.75 -30.71 -36.70
C ILE A 9 12.88 -29.46 -36.63
N LEU A 10 11.77 -29.36 -37.38
CA LEU A 10 10.84 -28.21 -37.33
C LEU A 10 10.14 -28.12 -35.98
N CYS A 11 9.74 -29.23 -35.36
CA CYS A 11 9.17 -29.20 -34.02
C CYS A 11 10.20 -28.80 -32.95
N ALA A 12 11.46 -29.25 -33.07
CA ALA A 12 12.53 -28.87 -32.15
C ALA A 12 12.88 -27.39 -32.26
N THR A 13 12.92 -26.81 -33.48
CA THR A 13 13.17 -25.39 -33.68
C THR A 13 12.00 -24.52 -33.21
N ALA A 14 10.74 -24.98 -33.38
CA ALA A 14 9.56 -24.29 -32.84
C ALA A 14 9.54 -24.28 -31.30
N LEU A 15 9.92 -25.37 -30.64
CA LEU A 15 10.05 -25.44 -29.19
C LEU A 15 11.19 -24.59 -28.65
N ILE A 16 12.31 -24.48 -29.37
CA ILE A 16 13.42 -23.58 -29.01
C ILE A 16 13.00 -22.11 -29.20
N ALA A 17 12.32 -21.77 -30.30
CA ALA A 17 11.80 -20.43 -30.54
C ALA A 17 10.75 -20.02 -29.49
N LEU A 18 9.89 -20.94 -29.04
CA LEU A 18 8.91 -20.70 -27.98
C LEU A 18 9.57 -20.44 -26.61
N ARG A 19 10.72 -21.09 -26.32
CA ARG A 19 11.50 -20.81 -25.12
C ARG A 19 12.19 -19.44 -25.12
N ILE A 20 12.53 -18.91 -26.29
CA ILE A 20 13.17 -17.58 -26.44
C ILE A 20 12.13 -16.46 -26.30
N ALA A 21 10.86 -16.73 -26.58
CA ALA A 21 9.76 -15.77 -26.51
C ALA A 21 9.14 -15.63 -25.11
N VAL A 22 9.55 -16.45 -24.11
CA VAL A 22 9.13 -16.21 -22.72
C VAL A 22 9.90 -15.02 -22.18
N PRO A 23 9.23 -13.88 -21.87
CA PRO A 23 9.91 -12.75 -21.28
C PRO A 23 10.66 -13.24 -20.03
N LYS A 24 11.97 -12.93 -19.96
CA LYS A 24 12.74 -13.19 -18.75
C LYS A 24 12.01 -12.48 -17.60
N PRO A 25 11.66 -13.19 -16.52
CA PRO A 25 11.01 -12.52 -15.39
C PRO A 25 11.88 -11.32 -15.00
N GLU A 26 11.29 -10.13 -14.91
CA GLU A 26 11.98 -8.96 -14.39
C GLU A 26 12.67 -9.37 -13.08
N ALA A 27 13.91 -8.94 -12.90
CA ALA A 27 14.69 -9.27 -11.72
C ALA A 27 13.92 -8.73 -10.50
N ARG A 28 13.27 -9.65 -9.78
CA ARG A 28 12.55 -9.33 -8.53
C ARG A 28 13.59 -8.98 -7.48
N HIS A 29 13.32 -7.93 -6.72
CA HIS A 29 14.13 -7.60 -5.56
C HIS A 29 14.08 -8.75 -4.56
N SER A 30 15.18 -9.01 -3.86
CA SER A 30 15.10 -9.90 -2.71
C SER A 30 14.25 -9.24 -1.62
N VAL A 31 13.65 -10.05 -0.73
CA VAL A 31 12.88 -9.52 0.40
C VAL A 31 13.70 -8.53 1.23
N LEU A 32 14.99 -8.81 1.45
CA LEU A 32 15.89 -7.93 2.18
C LEU A 32 16.13 -6.61 1.42
N GLU A 33 16.32 -6.67 0.11
CA GLU A 33 16.44 -5.45 -0.71
C GLU A 33 15.18 -4.59 -0.60
N ALA A 34 13.99 -5.18 -0.72
CA ALA A 34 12.73 -4.45 -0.58
C ALA A 34 12.59 -3.81 0.81
N ILE A 35 12.98 -4.52 1.89
CA ILE A 35 12.95 -4.00 3.26
C ILE A 35 13.88 -2.79 3.40
N HIS A 36 15.10 -2.88 2.86
CA HIS A 36 16.10 -1.81 2.99
C HIS A 36 15.87 -0.66 2.01
N ALA A 37 15.28 -0.91 0.83
CA ALA A 37 15.16 0.08 -0.22
C ALA A 37 13.82 0.87 -0.17
N ARG A 38 12.70 0.25 0.30
CA ARG A 38 11.43 0.98 0.36
C ARG A 38 11.53 2.23 1.25
N ARG A 39 10.81 3.27 0.85
CA ARG A 39 10.72 4.55 1.58
C ARG A 39 9.27 4.94 1.82
N SER A 40 9.05 5.82 2.80
CA SER A 40 7.77 6.50 2.97
C SER A 40 7.65 7.61 1.93
N ILE A 41 6.89 7.35 0.88
CA ILE A 41 6.64 8.28 -0.22
C ILE A 41 5.50 9.23 0.16
N ARG A 42 5.68 10.53 -0.06
CA ARG A 42 4.72 11.59 0.29
C ARG A 42 4.39 12.52 -0.87
N GLU A 43 4.98 12.23 -2.03
CA GLU A 43 4.68 12.89 -3.30
C GLU A 43 4.47 11.83 -4.36
N TYR A 44 3.38 11.94 -5.08
CA TYR A 44 2.93 10.93 -6.02
C TYR A 44 2.57 11.57 -7.36
N LYS A 45 2.80 10.83 -8.42
CA LYS A 45 2.25 11.15 -9.74
C LYS A 45 0.72 11.08 -9.68
N THR A 46 0.06 11.86 -10.54
CA THR A 46 -1.40 11.85 -10.65
C THR A 46 -1.94 10.63 -11.39
N THR A 47 -1.07 9.78 -11.93
CA THR A 47 -1.43 8.56 -12.64
C THR A 47 -2.19 7.61 -11.70
N PRO A 48 -3.40 7.19 -12.06
CA PRO A 48 -4.13 6.18 -11.29
C PRO A 48 -3.33 4.88 -11.17
N VAL A 49 -3.54 4.17 -10.05
CA VAL A 49 -2.97 2.83 -9.87
C VAL A 49 -3.98 1.81 -10.40
N GLU A 50 -3.52 0.83 -11.15
CA GLU A 50 -4.34 -0.25 -11.68
C GLU A 50 -4.96 -1.06 -10.54
N ARG A 51 -6.26 -1.30 -10.59
CA ARG A 51 -7.01 -2.04 -9.55
C ARG A 51 -6.45 -3.42 -9.30
N GLU A 52 -5.89 -4.07 -10.31
CA GLU A 52 -5.23 -5.37 -10.17
C GLU A 52 -4.00 -5.30 -9.25
N LYS A 53 -3.20 -4.22 -9.35
CA LYS A 53 -2.07 -4.00 -8.45
C LYS A 53 -2.54 -3.71 -7.04
N LEU A 54 -3.55 -2.86 -6.87
CA LEU A 54 -4.16 -2.57 -5.57
C LEU A 54 -4.70 -3.84 -4.90
N LEU A 55 -5.37 -4.69 -5.66
CA LEU A 55 -5.87 -5.96 -5.16
C LEU A 55 -4.72 -6.93 -4.80
N THR A 56 -3.65 -6.95 -5.61
CA THR A 56 -2.48 -7.79 -5.38
C THR A 56 -1.79 -7.42 -4.06
N VAL A 57 -1.57 -6.14 -3.80
CA VAL A 57 -0.94 -5.70 -2.54
C VAL A 57 -1.85 -5.94 -1.33
N ALA A 58 -3.17 -5.80 -1.48
CA ALA A 58 -4.13 -6.10 -0.41
C ALA A 58 -4.14 -7.61 -0.09
N LYS A 59 -4.09 -8.48 -1.11
CA LYS A 59 -3.97 -9.93 -0.93
C LYS A 59 -2.65 -10.32 -0.25
N ALA A 60 -1.53 -9.67 -0.59
CA ALA A 60 -0.27 -9.87 0.11
C ALA A 60 -0.39 -9.43 1.58
N GLY A 61 -1.11 -8.34 1.84
CA GLY A 61 -1.40 -7.87 3.20
C GLY A 61 -2.08 -8.94 4.04
N ILE A 62 -3.21 -9.46 3.58
CA ILE A 62 -3.99 -10.46 4.33
C ILE A 62 -3.34 -11.84 4.42
N ALA A 63 -2.24 -12.08 3.71
CA ALA A 63 -1.40 -13.27 3.90
C ALA A 63 -0.51 -13.18 5.17
N ALA A 64 -0.56 -12.06 5.90
CA ALA A 64 0.17 -11.88 7.15
C ALA A 64 -0.26 -12.88 8.22
N PRO A 65 0.68 -13.38 9.06
CA PRO A 65 0.31 -14.11 10.25
C PRO A 65 -0.48 -13.22 11.22
N ASN A 66 -1.39 -13.84 11.98
CA ASN A 66 -2.21 -13.11 12.94
C ASN A 66 -2.60 -14.02 14.12
N ALA A 67 -2.99 -13.41 15.22
CA ALA A 67 -3.31 -14.13 16.44
C ALA A 67 -4.41 -15.19 16.21
N MET A 68 -4.08 -16.46 16.44
CA MET A 68 -4.98 -17.62 16.32
C MET A 68 -5.66 -17.75 14.94
N ASN A 69 -5.10 -17.17 13.90
CA ASN A 69 -5.68 -17.07 12.55
C ASN A 69 -7.11 -16.50 12.56
N ARG A 70 -7.39 -15.55 13.46
CA ARG A 70 -8.72 -14.93 13.57
C ARG A 70 -9.06 -14.05 12.38
N GLN A 71 -8.04 -13.51 11.69
CA GLN A 71 -8.20 -12.60 10.55
C GLN A 71 -9.17 -11.44 10.88
N ALA A 72 -9.08 -10.94 12.12
CA ALA A 72 -9.97 -9.93 12.68
C ALA A 72 -9.63 -8.51 12.18
N TRP A 73 -9.35 -8.39 10.90
CA TRP A 73 -9.09 -7.14 10.19
C TRP A 73 -10.08 -6.90 9.06
N ALA A 74 -10.19 -5.66 8.64
CA ALA A 74 -10.86 -5.25 7.42
C ALA A 74 -9.92 -4.33 6.61
N VAL A 75 -9.78 -4.61 5.32
CA VAL A 75 -9.02 -3.80 4.38
C VAL A 75 -10.01 -3.14 3.41
N ARG A 76 -9.90 -1.83 3.22
CA ARG A 76 -10.73 -1.07 2.28
C ARG A 76 -9.83 -0.26 1.36
N ILE A 77 -10.06 -0.38 0.07
CA ILE A 77 -9.30 0.32 -0.96
C ILE A 77 -10.20 1.41 -1.53
N VAL A 78 -9.71 2.65 -1.52
CA VAL A 78 -10.37 3.79 -2.15
C VAL A 78 -9.48 4.32 -3.24
N ASP A 79 -9.95 4.24 -4.48
CA ASP A 79 -9.34 4.76 -5.71
C ASP A 79 -10.26 5.76 -6.44
N SER A 80 -11.40 6.11 -5.83
CA SER A 80 -12.29 7.15 -6.35
C SER A 80 -11.71 8.53 -6.04
N LYS A 81 -11.37 9.25 -7.11
CA LYS A 81 -10.93 10.64 -7.01
C LYS A 81 -11.99 11.53 -6.35
N GLU A 82 -13.26 11.33 -6.70
CA GLU A 82 -14.40 12.10 -6.18
C GLU A 82 -14.54 11.91 -4.67
N TRP A 83 -14.37 10.68 -4.18
CA TRP A 83 -14.41 10.40 -2.74
C TRP A 83 -13.22 11.04 -2.02
N ILE A 84 -11.99 10.89 -2.58
CA ILE A 84 -10.77 11.48 -2.03
C ILE A 84 -10.88 13.01 -1.96
N ASP A 85 -11.36 13.64 -3.02
CA ASP A 85 -11.53 15.10 -3.09
C ASP A 85 -12.60 15.58 -2.10
N SER A 86 -13.73 14.89 -1.99
CA SER A 86 -14.79 15.20 -1.03
C SER A 86 -14.32 15.06 0.42
N CYS A 87 -13.60 13.98 0.73
CA CYS A 87 -13.00 13.74 2.05
C CYS A 87 -11.97 14.81 2.38
N THR A 88 -11.15 15.19 1.41
CA THR A 88 -10.14 16.26 1.55
C THR A 88 -10.78 17.61 1.79
N THR A 89 -11.85 17.95 1.08
CA THR A 89 -12.59 19.22 1.29
C THR A 89 -13.11 19.33 2.72
N ALA A 90 -13.74 18.27 3.23
CA ALA A 90 -14.22 18.24 4.61
C ALA A 90 -13.07 18.32 5.63
N PHE A 91 -11.94 17.68 5.34
CA PHE A 91 -10.73 17.79 6.16
C PHE A 91 -10.20 19.24 6.19
N VAL A 92 -10.04 19.88 5.03
CA VAL A 92 -9.57 21.26 4.92
C VAL A 92 -10.47 22.20 5.75
N GLU A 93 -11.79 22.06 5.63
CA GLU A 93 -12.75 22.84 6.43
C GLU A 93 -12.61 22.58 7.94
N SER A 94 -12.14 21.38 8.33
CA SER A 94 -11.95 21.05 9.75
C SER A 94 -10.71 21.66 10.36
N VAL A 95 -9.67 21.92 9.55
CA VAL A 95 -8.36 22.42 10.01
C VAL A 95 -8.08 23.86 9.62
N LYS A 96 -8.88 24.45 8.73
CA LYS A 96 -8.72 25.84 8.29
C LYS A 96 -8.73 26.82 9.47
N GLY A 97 -7.74 27.71 9.51
CA GLY A 97 -7.59 28.68 10.59
C GLY A 97 -7.09 28.07 11.91
N THR A 98 -6.55 26.88 11.88
CA THR A 98 -5.86 26.25 13.01
C THR A 98 -4.36 26.14 12.74
N PRO A 99 -3.49 26.05 13.78
CA PRO A 99 -2.05 25.84 13.59
C PRO A 99 -1.74 24.59 12.74
N LEU A 100 -2.58 23.55 12.81
CA LEU A 100 -2.46 22.37 11.97
C LEU A 100 -2.73 22.69 10.50
N GLY A 101 -3.78 23.48 10.22
CA GLY A 101 -4.10 23.93 8.87
C GLY A 101 -2.99 24.79 8.27
N ASP A 102 -2.47 25.74 9.03
CA ASP A 102 -1.37 26.61 8.59
C ASP A 102 -0.11 25.81 8.22
N HIS A 103 0.14 24.69 8.91
CA HIS A 103 1.27 23.80 8.63
C HIS A 103 1.02 22.88 7.43
N LEU A 104 -0.20 22.39 7.22
CA LEU A 104 -0.51 21.35 6.22
C LEU A 104 -0.96 21.90 4.88
N LEU A 105 -1.72 23.03 4.86
CA LEU A 105 -2.34 23.58 3.67
C LEU A 105 -1.37 24.48 2.89
N THR A 106 -0.31 23.88 2.37
CA THR A 106 0.69 24.54 1.53
C THR A 106 0.26 24.55 0.05
N ASP A 107 0.93 25.32 -0.80
CA ASP A 107 0.66 25.36 -2.25
C ASP A 107 0.78 24.01 -2.95
N SER A 108 1.56 23.09 -2.38
CA SER A 108 1.72 21.72 -2.89
C SER A 108 0.64 20.75 -2.36
N PHE A 109 -0.21 21.16 -1.41
CA PHE A 109 -1.26 20.32 -0.85
C PHE A 109 -2.37 20.09 -1.88
N ARG A 110 -2.62 18.83 -2.22
CA ARG A 110 -3.71 18.42 -3.11
C ARG A 110 -4.77 17.57 -2.41
N ASN A 111 -4.33 16.65 -1.53
CA ASN A 111 -5.26 15.88 -0.70
C ASN A 111 -4.63 15.46 0.64
N MET A 112 -5.50 15.09 1.60
CA MET A 112 -5.09 14.72 2.96
C MET A 112 -4.32 13.39 3.05
N PHE A 113 -4.27 12.62 1.98
CA PHE A 113 -3.55 11.34 1.88
C PHE A 113 -2.19 11.51 1.21
N ARG A 114 -1.47 12.60 1.51
CA ARG A 114 -0.16 12.92 0.92
C ARG A 114 -0.18 13.03 -0.60
N ASN A 115 -1.28 13.51 -1.16
CA ASN A 115 -1.48 13.66 -2.60
C ASN A 115 -1.52 12.32 -3.38
N ALA A 116 -1.67 11.18 -2.71
CA ALA A 116 -1.76 9.88 -3.34
C ALA A 116 -3.08 9.73 -4.13
N PRO A 117 -3.06 9.03 -5.29
CA PRO A 117 -4.24 8.77 -6.09
C PRO A 117 -5.13 7.67 -5.52
N ALA A 118 -4.61 6.86 -4.59
CA ALA A 118 -5.37 5.82 -3.90
C ALA A 118 -4.93 5.70 -2.44
N VAL A 119 -5.81 5.14 -1.62
CA VAL A 119 -5.58 4.93 -0.19
C VAL A 119 -6.15 3.57 0.23
N ILE A 120 -5.40 2.86 1.07
CA ILE A 120 -5.82 1.59 1.67
C ILE A 120 -6.04 1.83 3.16
N PHE A 121 -7.26 1.63 3.63
CA PHE A 121 -7.61 1.71 5.04
C PHE A 121 -7.52 0.33 5.68
N VAL A 122 -6.94 0.26 6.86
CA VAL A 122 -6.83 -0.95 7.67
C VAL A 122 -7.55 -0.72 8.98
N ALA A 123 -8.53 -1.57 9.26
CA ALA A 123 -9.31 -1.57 10.48
C ALA A 123 -9.29 -2.95 11.13
N ALA A 124 -9.56 -3.04 12.41
CA ALA A 124 -9.63 -4.30 13.12
C ALA A 124 -10.70 -4.30 14.21
N GLU A 125 -11.17 -5.48 14.58
CA GLU A 125 -11.87 -5.72 15.82
C GLU A 125 -10.95 -5.38 16.99
N PRO A 126 -11.38 -4.57 17.98
CA PRO A 126 -10.57 -4.22 19.14
C PRO A 126 -10.10 -5.44 19.91
N SER A 127 -8.80 -5.59 20.08
CA SER A 127 -8.17 -6.66 20.85
C SER A 127 -6.74 -6.27 21.24
N ALA A 128 -6.13 -7.02 22.17
CA ALA A 128 -4.73 -6.84 22.52
C ALA A 128 -3.77 -7.06 21.33
N TYR A 129 -4.20 -7.78 20.29
CA TYR A 129 -3.39 -8.12 19.12
C TYR A 129 -3.68 -7.24 17.90
N ALA A 130 -4.75 -6.45 17.91
CA ALA A 130 -5.19 -5.67 16.75
C ALA A 130 -4.07 -4.82 16.13
N GLY A 131 -3.30 -4.11 16.96
CA GLY A 131 -2.20 -3.28 16.50
C GLY A 131 -1.05 -4.08 15.88
N VAL A 132 -0.71 -5.25 16.47
CA VAL A 132 0.34 -6.15 15.97
C VAL A 132 -0.09 -6.76 14.64
N ASP A 133 -1.27 -7.39 14.60
CA ASP A 133 -1.80 -8.06 13.42
C ASP A 133 -1.93 -7.09 12.23
N CYS A 134 -2.49 -5.89 12.46
CA CYS A 134 -2.59 -4.85 11.43
C CYS A 134 -1.23 -4.29 11.02
N GLY A 135 -0.28 -4.16 11.95
CA GLY A 135 1.08 -3.70 11.65
C GLY A 135 1.82 -4.65 10.70
N ILE A 136 1.74 -5.97 10.94
CA ILE A 136 2.33 -7.00 10.08
C ILE A 136 1.64 -6.99 8.69
N LEU A 137 0.30 -6.93 8.66
CA LEU A 137 -0.49 -6.79 7.43
C LEU A 137 -0.06 -5.55 6.63
N GLY A 138 0.05 -4.40 7.30
CA GLY A 138 0.45 -3.16 6.66
C GLY A 138 1.87 -3.22 6.08
N GLN A 139 2.82 -3.87 6.76
CA GLN A 139 4.17 -4.06 6.23
C GLN A 139 4.17 -4.94 4.98
N ASN A 140 3.37 -6.02 4.94
CA ASN A 140 3.23 -6.84 3.74
C ASN A 140 2.68 -6.04 2.55
N ILE A 141 1.66 -5.18 2.78
CA ILE A 141 1.15 -4.26 1.75
C ILE A 141 2.27 -3.37 1.22
N MET A 142 3.04 -2.75 2.11
CA MET A 142 4.08 -1.79 1.71
C MET A 142 5.25 -2.43 0.98
N LEU A 143 5.65 -3.65 1.34
CA LEU A 143 6.71 -4.40 0.65
C LEU A 143 6.25 -4.88 -0.73
N SER A 144 5.04 -5.44 -0.82
CA SER A 144 4.49 -5.89 -2.11
C SER A 144 4.21 -4.72 -3.05
N ALA A 145 3.82 -3.55 -2.54
CA ALA A 145 3.68 -2.34 -3.33
C ALA A 145 5.02 -1.90 -3.93
N TYR A 146 6.10 -1.91 -3.12
CA TYR A 146 7.44 -1.61 -3.58
C TYR A 146 7.88 -2.54 -4.73
N GLU A 147 7.63 -3.84 -4.61
CA GLU A 147 7.94 -4.83 -5.65
C GLU A 147 7.16 -4.59 -6.95
N LEU A 148 5.98 -3.99 -6.87
CA LEU A 148 5.16 -3.61 -8.03
C LEU A 148 5.48 -2.19 -8.57
N GLY A 149 6.56 -1.55 -8.09
CA GLY A 149 6.97 -0.22 -8.49
C GLY A 149 6.09 0.91 -7.92
N LEU A 150 5.36 0.65 -6.84
CA LEU A 150 4.51 1.62 -6.17
C LEU A 150 5.17 2.17 -4.90
N GLY A 151 4.98 3.45 -4.66
CA GLY A 151 5.33 4.11 -3.41
C GLY A 151 4.20 4.03 -2.40
N THR A 152 4.55 3.98 -1.10
CA THR A 152 3.58 3.94 -0.01
C THR A 152 3.99 4.84 1.15
N CYS A 153 3.00 5.30 1.92
CA CYS A 153 3.21 5.95 3.21
C CYS A 153 2.12 5.52 4.20
N CYS A 154 2.52 4.95 5.35
CA CYS A 154 1.59 4.67 6.44
C CYS A 154 1.20 5.98 7.14
N LEU A 155 -0.09 6.21 7.32
CA LEU A 155 -0.70 7.45 7.82
C LEU A 155 -1.58 7.17 9.04
N GLY A 156 -1.23 7.75 10.18
CA GLY A 156 -2.09 7.79 11.37
C GLY A 156 -3.08 8.95 11.36
N SER A 157 -2.72 10.08 10.72
CA SER A 157 -3.51 11.32 10.73
C SER A 157 -4.96 11.16 10.21
N PRO A 158 -5.27 10.34 9.19
CA PRO A 158 -6.66 10.15 8.76
C PRO A 158 -7.57 9.56 9.82
N VAL A 159 -7.04 8.74 10.74
CA VAL A 159 -7.83 8.09 11.81
C VAL A 159 -8.53 9.13 12.69
N GLY A 160 -7.78 10.14 13.13
CA GLY A 160 -8.36 11.21 13.96
C GLY A 160 -9.47 11.98 13.25
N PHE A 161 -9.26 12.33 11.98
CA PHE A 161 -10.28 13.01 11.18
C PHE A 161 -11.51 12.14 10.94
N MET A 162 -11.32 10.89 10.52
CA MET A 162 -12.41 9.95 10.22
C MET A 162 -13.33 9.70 11.44
N ASN A 163 -12.76 9.76 12.64
CA ASN A 163 -13.52 9.64 13.91
C ASN A 163 -14.12 10.97 14.42
N SER A 164 -13.86 12.09 13.72
CA SER A 164 -14.48 13.39 14.06
C SER A 164 -15.88 13.51 13.48
N GLU A 165 -16.68 14.47 13.97
CA GLU A 165 -18.02 14.75 13.46
C GLU A 165 -18.02 14.98 11.93
N LYS A 166 -17.05 15.76 11.41
CA LYS A 166 -16.92 16.03 9.97
C LYS A 166 -16.42 14.83 9.16
N GLY A 167 -15.73 13.89 9.78
CA GLY A 167 -15.16 12.70 9.15
C GLY A 167 -16.07 11.48 9.19
N THR A 168 -17.04 11.40 10.10
CA THR A 168 -17.88 10.24 10.37
C THR A 168 -18.57 9.69 9.10
N LYS A 169 -19.02 10.55 8.22
CA LYS A 169 -19.64 10.14 6.95
C LYS A 169 -18.65 9.31 6.10
N PHE A 170 -17.39 9.73 6.00
CA PHE A 170 -16.38 9.03 5.21
C PHE A 170 -15.96 7.71 5.87
N LEU A 171 -15.97 7.66 7.22
CA LEU A 171 -15.79 6.41 7.94
C LEU A 171 -16.93 5.43 7.64
N ALA A 172 -18.17 5.91 7.61
CA ALA A 172 -19.34 5.09 7.26
C ALA A 172 -19.27 4.55 5.82
N ASP A 173 -18.77 5.35 4.86
CA ASP A 173 -18.58 4.91 3.47
C ASP A 173 -17.63 3.72 3.33
N LEU A 174 -16.71 3.52 4.29
CA LEU A 174 -15.82 2.36 4.30
C LEU A 174 -16.56 1.04 4.58
N ASN A 175 -17.79 1.09 5.06
CA ASN A 175 -18.62 -0.08 5.36
C ASN A 175 -17.82 -1.15 6.13
N LEU A 176 -17.25 -0.73 7.25
CA LEU A 176 -16.51 -1.63 8.15
C LEU A 176 -17.48 -2.56 8.90
N PRO A 177 -17.07 -3.78 9.27
CA PRO A 177 -17.87 -4.60 10.16
C PRO A 177 -18.17 -3.87 11.48
N GLU A 178 -19.31 -4.21 12.09
CA GLU A 178 -19.71 -3.61 13.37
C GLU A 178 -18.63 -3.75 14.44
N GLY A 179 -18.37 -2.68 15.18
CA GLY A 179 -17.37 -2.66 16.24
C GLY A 179 -15.91 -2.52 15.78
N TYR A 180 -15.63 -2.61 14.48
CA TYR A 180 -14.26 -2.45 13.98
C TYR A 180 -13.80 -1.00 14.08
N GLN A 181 -12.53 -0.84 14.43
CA GLN A 181 -11.88 0.47 14.57
C GLN A 181 -10.77 0.65 13.55
N LEU A 182 -10.75 1.81 12.91
CA LEU A 182 -9.70 2.18 11.97
C LEU A 182 -8.36 2.27 12.70
N GLN A 183 -7.35 1.53 12.22
CA GLN A 183 -6.01 1.51 12.80
C GLN A 183 -5.09 2.53 12.13
N PHE A 184 -5.05 2.53 10.81
CA PHE A 184 -4.29 3.46 9.99
C PHE A 184 -4.77 3.42 8.54
N ALA A 185 -4.24 4.35 7.74
CA ALA A 185 -4.36 4.33 6.28
C ALA A 185 -2.97 4.21 5.63
N ILE A 186 -2.91 3.70 4.41
CA ILE A 186 -1.71 3.64 3.59
C ILE A 186 -1.98 4.41 2.29
N ALA A 187 -1.33 5.56 2.14
CA ALA A 187 -1.26 6.24 0.86
C ALA A 187 -0.48 5.39 -0.15
N ILE A 188 -0.97 5.23 -1.36
CA ILE A 188 -0.36 4.38 -2.39
C ILE A 188 -0.49 5.01 -3.77
N GLY A 189 0.58 4.94 -4.56
CA GLY A 189 0.64 5.49 -5.91
C GLY A 189 2.02 5.36 -6.53
N TYR A 190 2.18 5.82 -7.75
CA TYR A 190 3.49 5.94 -8.39
C TYR A 190 4.27 7.09 -7.74
N ALA A 191 5.47 6.78 -7.21
CA ALA A 191 6.30 7.78 -6.54
C ALA A 191 6.72 8.91 -7.49
N ASP A 192 6.67 10.16 -6.98
CA ASP A 192 7.20 11.35 -7.64
C ASP A 192 8.35 11.98 -6.83
N GLN A 193 8.95 11.20 -5.95
CA GLN A 193 10.13 11.54 -5.15
C GLN A 193 10.97 10.29 -4.88
N SER A 194 12.23 10.50 -4.54
CA SER A 194 13.16 9.45 -4.12
C SER A 194 13.90 9.88 -2.84
N PRO A 195 13.24 9.79 -1.66
CA PRO A 195 13.82 10.26 -0.42
C PRO A 195 14.96 9.33 0.04
N GLU A 196 15.99 9.92 0.64
CA GLU A 196 17.11 9.18 1.23
C GLU A 196 16.66 8.31 2.42
N ALA A 197 17.46 7.26 2.66
CA ALA A 197 17.28 6.42 3.84
C ALA A 197 17.66 7.20 5.11
N LYS A 198 16.75 7.24 6.08
CA LYS A 198 17.12 7.76 7.41
C LYS A 198 17.92 6.70 8.17
N PRO A 199 18.93 7.10 8.95
CA PRO A 199 19.71 6.18 9.76
C PRO A 199 18.83 5.39 10.73
N ARG A 200 19.28 4.19 11.09
CA ARG A 200 18.70 3.36 12.14
C ARG A 200 19.67 3.22 13.29
N ASP A 201 19.15 3.22 14.48
CA ASP A 201 19.91 3.06 15.71
C ASP A 201 20.10 1.56 16.00
N GLU A 202 21.24 1.02 15.58
CA GLU A 202 21.59 -0.40 15.76
C GLU A 202 21.85 -0.75 17.23
N SER A 203 22.07 0.25 18.11
CA SER A 203 22.22 0.02 19.55
C SER A 203 20.95 -0.53 20.24
N LYS A 204 19.83 -0.49 19.52
CA LYS A 204 18.56 -1.09 19.98
C LYS A 204 18.50 -2.61 19.80
N ILE A 205 19.54 -3.22 19.22
CA ILE A 205 19.64 -4.67 19.01
C ILE A 205 20.70 -5.19 19.98
N ALA A 206 20.35 -6.18 20.80
CA ALA A 206 21.27 -6.83 21.71
C ALA A 206 20.98 -8.33 21.81
N PHE A 207 22.04 -9.12 22.03
CA PHE A 207 21.92 -10.49 22.50
C PHE A 207 21.74 -10.49 24.02
N VAL A 208 20.87 -11.37 24.51
CA VAL A 208 20.74 -11.64 25.95
C VAL A 208 21.46 -12.95 26.20
N GLU A 209 22.48 -12.92 27.07
CA GLU A 209 23.29 -14.07 27.48
C GLU A 209 22.80 -14.67 28.79
#